data_32c30081b6208529f741cfc7a0decfa5
#
_entry.id   32c30081b6208529f741cfc7a0decfa5
#
_cell.length_a   1.000
_cell.length_b   1.000
_cell.length_c   1.000
_cell.angle_alpha   90.00
_cell.angle_beta   90.00
_cell.angle_gamma   90.00
#
_symmetry.space_group_name_H-M   'P 1'
#
loop_
_entity.id
_entity.type
_entity.pdbx_description
1 polymer ?
#
loop_
_entity_poly.entity_id
_entity_poly.type
_entity_poly.pdbx_seq_one_letter_code
_entity_poly.pdbx_strand_id
1 'polypeptide(L)'
;TPIIVNVTGGLQDQCGFKKKSTGEYFTSEDYKQIGSLHKWRDWEDVVTWGEWATPIWSRAHTMAGSIPTPYIWDDKIDIYELSEKMEQVYNTSKDKLKENGLKGREAFIGEMGLVNTNMCQTLVDGVEGTFENWKPRKTHELFNIN
;
A
#
# COMPACT_ATOMS: atom_id res chain seq x y z
N THR A 1 11.68 9.34 9.92
CA THR A 1 11.86 10.22 8.76
C THR A 1 10.57 10.31 8.00
N PRO A 2 10.06 11.50 7.65
CA PRO A 2 8.95 11.66 6.74
C PRO A 2 9.27 11.10 5.34
N ILE A 3 8.23 10.68 4.63
CA ILE A 3 8.34 10.06 3.31
C ILE A 3 7.46 10.79 2.29
N ILE A 4 7.90 10.86 1.04
CA ILE A 4 7.09 11.20 -0.11
C ILE A 4 6.92 9.89 -0.89
N VAL A 5 5.68 9.52 -1.18
CA VAL A 5 5.36 8.17 -1.64
C VAL A 5 4.38 8.21 -2.80
N ASN A 6 4.70 7.53 -3.88
CA ASN A 6 3.71 7.21 -4.89
C ASN A 6 2.73 6.16 -4.33
N VAL A 7 1.44 6.45 -4.40
CA VAL A 7 0.37 5.57 -3.89
C VAL A 7 0.16 4.42 -4.88
N THR A 8 1.01 3.41 -4.74
CA THR A 8 0.97 2.20 -5.58
C THR A 8 1.53 1.00 -4.82
N GLY A 9 1.00 -0.18 -5.09
CA GLY A 9 1.47 -1.43 -4.50
C GLY A 9 1.65 -1.37 -2.99
N GLY A 10 2.67 -2.00 -2.44
CA GLY A 10 2.95 -2.00 -1.00
C GLY A 10 3.42 -0.66 -0.43
N LEU A 11 3.74 0.33 -1.25
CA LEU A 11 4.11 1.66 -0.77
C LEU A 11 2.91 2.41 -0.17
N GLN A 12 1.70 2.13 -0.64
CA GLN A 12 0.48 2.73 -0.12
C GLN A 12 0.27 2.42 1.38
N ASP A 13 0.66 1.23 1.83
CA ASP A 13 0.51 0.83 3.23
C ASP A 13 1.38 1.68 4.16
N GLN A 14 2.51 2.19 3.66
CA GLN A 14 3.41 3.05 4.42
C GLN A 14 2.82 4.43 4.71
N CYS A 15 1.79 4.84 4.00
CA CYS A 15 1.08 6.09 4.26
C CYS A 15 0.21 6.02 5.52
N GLY A 16 -0.11 4.83 6.01
CA GLY A 16 -0.99 4.63 7.16
C GLY A 16 -2.40 5.15 6.87
N PHE A 17 -2.98 4.75 5.75
CA PHE A 17 -4.32 5.16 5.37
C PHE A 17 -5.36 4.70 6.38
N LYS A 18 -6.23 5.64 6.78
CA LYS A 18 -7.38 5.40 7.64
C LYS A 18 -8.65 5.88 6.95
N LYS A 19 -9.75 5.18 7.19
CA LYS A 19 -11.07 5.59 6.73
C LYS A 19 -11.48 6.88 7.43
N LYS A 20 -11.89 7.89 6.68
CA LYS A 20 -12.43 9.12 7.28
C LYS A 20 -13.69 8.87 8.11
N SER A 21 -14.47 7.84 7.74
CA SER A 21 -15.73 7.52 8.39
C SER A 21 -15.58 6.87 9.76
N THR A 22 -14.57 6.00 9.94
CA THR A 22 -14.40 5.20 11.18
C THR A 22 -13.09 5.48 11.90
N GLY A 23 -12.10 6.05 11.25
CA GLY A 23 -10.74 6.24 11.77
C GLY A 23 -9.90 4.95 11.81
N GLU A 24 -10.43 3.84 11.32
CA GLU A 24 -9.72 2.56 11.26
C GLU A 24 -8.75 2.50 10.10
N TYR A 25 -7.65 1.76 10.26
CA TYR A 25 -6.72 1.51 9.17
C TYR A 25 -7.37 0.72 8.04
N PHE A 26 -6.92 0.99 6.83
CA PHE A 26 -7.32 0.22 5.66
C PHE A 26 -6.84 -1.22 5.78
N THR A 27 -7.76 -2.11 5.45
CA THR A 27 -7.50 -3.54 5.31
C THR A 27 -7.30 -3.91 3.83
N SER A 28 -6.79 -5.10 3.57
CA SER A 28 -6.68 -5.62 2.19
C SER A 28 -8.03 -5.67 1.47
N GLU A 29 -9.13 -5.84 2.20
CA GLU A 29 -10.48 -5.84 1.62
C GLU A 29 -10.94 -4.43 1.23
N ASP A 30 -10.60 -3.42 2.03
CA ASP A 30 -10.89 -2.03 1.70
C ASP A 30 -10.18 -1.61 0.41
N TYR A 31 -8.92 -2.00 0.24
CA TYR A 31 -8.17 -1.74 -1.00
C TYR A 31 -8.82 -2.41 -2.22
N LYS A 32 -9.37 -3.62 -2.08
CA LYS A 32 -10.11 -4.29 -3.16
C LYS A 32 -11.40 -3.57 -3.50
N GLN A 33 -12.14 -3.07 -2.49
CA GLN A 33 -13.42 -2.40 -2.69
C GLN A 33 -13.28 -1.03 -3.35
N ILE A 34 -12.28 -0.26 -2.97
CA ILE A 34 -12.00 1.04 -3.60
C ILE A 34 -11.60 0.83 -5.06
N GLY A 35 -11.11 -0.38 -5.36
CA GLY A 35 -10.96 -0.86 -6.72
C GLY A 35 -9.83 -0.22 -7.47
N SER A 36 -9.77 -0.53 -8.74
CA SER A 36 -8.70 -0.15 -9.64
C SER A 36 -8.46 1.37 -9.64
N LEU A 37 -7.27 1.72 -9.85
CA LEU A 37 -6.59 2.99 -10.04
C LEU A 37 -7.35 4.10 -10.82
N HIS A 38 -8.51 3.80 -11.38
CA HIS A 38 -9.36 4.79 -12.05
C HIS A 38 -10.12 5.69 -11.06
N LYS A 39 -10.05 5.38 -9.76
CA LYS A 39 -10.77 6.08 -8.70
C LYS A 39 -9.87 6.85 -7.72
N TRP A 40 -8.66 7.21 -8.10
CA TRP A 40 -7.75 7.96 -7.23
C TRP A 40 -8.37 9.24 -6.65
N ARG A 41 -9.27 9.89 -7.38
CA ARG A 41 -10.02 11.06 -6.89
C ARG A 41 -10.93 10.74 -5.72
N ASP A 42 -11.51 9.54 -5.73
CA ASP A 42 -12.41 9.08 -4.69
C ASP A 42 -11.64 8.77 -3.39
N TRP A 43 -10.34 8.47 -3.48
CA TRP A 43 -9.51 8.17 -2.31
C TRP A 43 -9.26 9.40 -1.45
N GLU A 44 -8.91 10.53 -2.04
CA GLU A 44 -8.67 11.77 -1.29
C GLU A 44 -9.90 12.17 -0.46
N ASP A 45 -11.10 11.80 -0.90
CA ASP A 45 -12.35 12.10 -0.21
C ASP A 45 -12.67 11.12 0.94
N VAL A 46 -12.18 9.88 0.86
CA VAL A 46 -12.56 8.82 1.80
C VAL A 46 -11.47 8.42 2.77
N VAL A 47 -10.20 8.80 2.53
CA VAL A 47 -9.07 8.44 3.38
C VAL A 47 -8.41 9.64 4.03
N THR A 48 -7.79 9.38 5.19
CA THR A 48 -6.75 10.21 5.79
C THR A 48 -5.46 9.41 5.82
N TRP A 49 -4.34 10.06 6.02
CA TRP A 49 -3.03 9.43 6.13
C TRP A 49 -2.20 10.01 7.25
N GLY A 50 -1.12 9.34 7.60
CA GLY A 50 -0.24 9.78 8.67
C GLY A 50 0.52 11.06 8.31
N GLU A 51 0.74 11.95 9.28
CA GLU A 51 1.47 13.21 9.09
C GLU A 51 2.92 12.99 8.61
N TRP A 52 3.45 11.80 8.72
CA TRP A 52 4.78 11.42 8.23
C TRP A 52 4.83 11.14 6.73
N ALA A 53 3.68 10.97 6.09
CA ALA A 53 3.57 10.62 4.69
C ALA A 53 3.00 11.76 3.85
N THR A 54 3.60 11.96 2.68
CA THR A 54 3.09 12.84 1.64
C THR A 54 2.76 11.97 0.44
N PRO A 55 1.50 11.52 0.31
CA PRO A 55 1.09 10.67 -0.80
C PRO A 55 1.04 11.47 -2.10
N ILE A 56 1.47 10.82 -3.18
CA ILE A 56 1.32 11.30 -4.55
C ILE A 56 0.45 10.28 -5.28
N TRP A 57 -0.64 10.76 -5.84
CA TRP A 57 -1.62 9.92 -6.49
C TRP A 57 -1.27 9.66 -7.96
N SER A 58 -1.46 8.43 -8.40
CA SER A 58 -1.34 8.11 -9.82
C SER A 58 -2.39 8.85 -10.62
N ARG A 59 -1.99 9.51 -11.69
CA ARG A 59 -2.87 10.30 -12.56
C ARG A 59 -3.21 9.57 -13.86
N ALA A 60 -2.41 8.61 -14.23
CA ALA A 60 -2.59 7.83 -15.44
C ALA A 60 -1.91 6.47 -15.31
N HIS A 61 -2.31 5.56 -16.18
CA HIS A 61 -1.66 4.27 -16.36
C HIS A 61 -1.10 4.17 -17.75
N THR A 62 0.06 3.56 -17.86
CA THR A 62 0.61 3.15 -19.14
C THR A 62 0.83 1.64 -19.12
N MET A 63 0.56 1.02 -20.24
CA MET A 63 0.89 -0.39 -20.42
C MET A 63 2.36 -0.49 -20.79
N ALA A 64 3.11 -1.17 -19.96
CA ALA A 64 4.49 -1.52 -20.19
C ALA A 64 4.62 -3.05 -20.20
N GLY A 65 5.79 -3.53 -20.55
CA GLY A 65 6.05 -4.95 -20.49
C GLY A 65 7.23 -5.35 -21.36
N SER A 66 7.67 -6.58 -21.14
CA SER A 66 8.68 -7.24 -21.94
C SER A 66 8.11 -8.57 -22.48
N ILE A 67 8.83 -9.23 -23.36
CA ILE A 67 8.40 -10.52 -23.92
C ILE A 67 8.01 -11.53 -22.82
N PRO A 68 8.79 -11.70 -21.72
CA PRO A 68 8.43 -12.64 -20.67
C PRO A 68 7.31 -12.13 -19.73
N THR A 69 7.07 -10.82 -19.66
CA THR A 69 6.05 -10.20 -18.80
C THR A 69 5.29 -9.12 -19.54
N PRO A 70 4.43 -9.52 -20.50
CA PRO A 70 3.61 -8.57 -21.25
C PRO A 70 2.49 -8.00 -20.38
N TYR A 71 1.99 -6.83 -20.77
CA TYR A 71 0.78 -6.23 -20.18
C TYR A 71 0.91 -5.84 -18.71
N ILE A 72 2.05 -5.29 -18.31
CA ILE A 72 2.23 -4.67 -16.99
C ILE A 72 1.68 -3.26 -17.04
N TRP A 73 0.84 -2.92 -16.07
CA TRP A 73 0.37 -1.55 -15.89
C TRP A 73 1.32 -0.79 -14.98
N ASP A 74 1.86 0.31 -15.49
CA ASP A 74 2.69 1.26 -14.74
C ASP A 74 1.88 2.48 -14.32
N ASP A 75 1.98 2.82 -13.05
CA ASP A 75 1.42 4.04 -12.49
C ASP A 75 2.24 5.26 -12.88
N LYS A 76 1.59 6.27 -13.41
CA LYS A 76 2.22 7.56 -13.75
C LYS A 76 1.74 8.64 -12.81
N ILE A 77 2.69 9.27 -12.15
CA ILE A 77 2.46 10.45 -11.32
C ILE A 77 2.59 11.72 -12.15
N ASP A 78 1.95 12.78 -11.67
CA ASP A 78 2.16 14.12 -12.21
C ASP A 78 3.45 14.71 -11.63
N ILE A 79 4.37 15.10 -12.51
CA ILE A 79 5.67 15.66 -12.12
C ILE A 79 5.52 17.05 -11.47
N TYR A 80 4.50 17.80 -11.81
CA TYR A 80 4.22 19.09 -11.18
C TYR A 80 3.72 18.91 -9.76
N GLU A 81 2.78 17.97 -9.54
CA GLU A 81 2.34 17.59 -8.20
C GLU A 81 3.51 17.09 -7.34
N LEU A 82 4.37 16.23 -7.89
CA LEU A 82 5.59 15.79 -7.21
C LEU A 82 6.46 16.98 -6.81
N SER A 83 6.70 17.92 -7.71
CA SER A 83 7.53 19.12 -7.46
C SER A 83 6.94 19.97 -6.34
N GLU A 84 5.64 20.23 -6.38
CA GLU A 84 4.94 20.97 -5.31
C GLU A 84 5.04 20.29 -3.94
N LYS A 85 4.87 18.95 -3.90
CA LYS A 85 5.01 18.19 -2.66
C LYS A 85 6.44 18.18 -2.14
N MET A 86 7.43 18.10 -3.00
CA MET A 86 8.84 18.24 -2.62
C MET A 86 9.13 19.63 -2.05
N GLU A 87 8.62 20.69 -2.67
CA GLU A 87 8.76 22.05 -2.18
C GLU A 87 8.07 22.24 -0.82
N GLN A 88 6.87 21.71 -0.62
CA GLN A 88 6.19 21.72 0.67
C GLN A 88 7.02 21.07 1.77
N VAL A 89 7.59 19.90 1.51
CA VAL A 89 8.45 19.20 2.46
C VAL A 89 9.73 19.99 2.72
N TYR A 90 10.36 20.55 1.69
CA TYR A 90 11.57 21.37 1.81
C TYR A 90 11.34 22.61 2.68
N ASN A 91 10.20 23.28 2.53
CA ASN A 91 9.82 24.47 3.29
C ASN A 91 9.28 24.16 4.71
N THR A 92 9.06 22.88 5.02
CA THR A 92 8.64 22.47 6.36
C THR A 92 9.82 22.56 7.34
N SER A 93 9.57 23.13 8.54
CA SER A 93 10.61 23.27 9.54
C SER A 93 11.19 21.91 9.95
N LYS A 94 12.50 21.90 10.29
CA LYS A 94 13.19 20.68 10.72
C LYS A 94 12.57 20.05 11.96
N ASP A 95 12.04 20.87 12.86
CA ASP A 95 11.39 20.39 14.08
C ASP A 95 10.07 19.69 13.74
N LYS A 96 9.28 20.25 12.81
CA LYS A 96 8.05 19.61 12.34
C LYS A 96 8.32 18.31 11.59
N LEU A 97 9.33 18.28 10.74
CA LEU A 97 9.75 17.05 10.05
C LEU A 97 10.20 15.97 11.04
N LYS A 98 10.91 16.37 12.11
CA LYS A 98 11.33 15.45 13.18
C LYS A 98 10.10 14.91 13.94
N GLU A 99 9.18 15.77 14.33
CA GLU A 99 7.92 15.39 14.98
C GLU A 99 7.15 14.39 14.12
N ASN A 100 6.93 14.71 12.86
CA ASN A 100 6.22 13.85 11.92
C ASN A 100 6.92 12.50 11.76
N GLY A 101 8.25 12.49 11.66
CA GLY A 101 9.03 11.26 11.59
C GLY A 101 8.92 10.39 12.85
N LEU A 102 8.81 11.00 14.04
CA LEU A 102 8.57 10.27 15.29
C LEU A 102 7.16 9.66 15.32
N LYS A 103 6.14 10.43 14.92
CA LYS A 103 4.76 9.91 14.78
C LYS A 103 4.70 8.70 13.84
N GLY A 104 5.40 8.78 12.70
CA GLY A 104 5.50 7.64 11.79
C GLY A 104 6.14 6.42 12.46
N ARG A 105 7.26 6.60 13.17
CA ARG A 105 7.90 5.51 13.91
C ARG A 105 6.98 4.89 14.95
N GLU A 106 6.27 5.69 15.72
CA GLU A 106 5.32 5.23 16.72
C GLU A 106 4.16 4.44 16.09
N ALA A 107 3.60 4.94 14.99
CA ALA A 107 2.55 4.24 14.25
C ALA A 107 3.03 2.87 13.72
N PHE A 108 4.21 2.81 13.12
CA PHE A 108 4.77 1.56 12.57
C PHE A 108 5.08 0.52 13.67
N ILE A 109 5.60 0.98 14.82
CA ILE A 109 5.91 0.08 15.94
C ILE A 109 4.64 -0.35 16.68
N GLY A 110 3.71 0.58 16.89
CA GLY A 110 2.49 0.39 17.68
C GLY A 110 1.31 -0.08 16.84
N GLU A 111 0.51 0.87 16.37
CA GLU A 111 -0.80 0.58 15.76
C GLU A 111 -0.73 -0.28 14.49
N MET A 112 0.28 -0.08 13.65
CA MET A 112 0.45 -0.85 12.43
C MET A 112 1.15 -2.20 12.65
N GLY A 113 1.83 -2.37 13.80
CA GLY A 113 2.48 -3.61 14.19
C GLY A 113 3.60 -4.08 13.24
N LEU A 114 4.19 -3.18 12.46
CA LEU A 114 5.19 -3.50 11.44
C LEU A 114 6.61 -3.63 12.03
N VAL A 115 6.73 -4.36 13.15
CA VAL A 115 8.00 -4.71 13.76
C VAL A 115 8.38 -6.16 13.45
N ASN A 116 9.67 -6.42 13.38
CA ASN A 116 10.20 -7.74 13.02
C ASN A 116 9.56 -8.90 13.82
N THR A 117 9.33 -8.72 15.10
CA THR A 117 8.70 -9.74 15.95
C THR A 117 7.28 -10.07 15.50
N ASN A 118 6.47 -9.07 15.20
CA ASN A 118 5.10 -9.27 14.74
C ASN A 118 5.09 -9.85 13.32
N MET A 119 5.96 -9.38 12.44
CA MET A 119 6.10 -9.91 11.09
C MET A 119 6.53 -11.38 11.10
N CYS A 120 7.50 -11.74 11.93
CA CYS A 120 7.93 -13.13 12.09
C CYS A 120 6.80 -14.00 12.63
N GLN A 121 6.07 -13.53 13.64
CA GLN A 121 4.94 -14.27 14.20
C GLN A 121 3.84 -14.47 13.17
N THR A 122 3.45 -13.41 12.45
CA THR A 122 2.44 -13.49 11.37
C THR A 122 2.86 -14.47 10.27
N LEU A 123 4.16 -14.52 9.93
CA LEU A 123 4.67 -15.49 8.97
C LEU A 123 4.55 -16.93 9.50
N VAL A 124 4.96 -17.16 10.76
CA VAL A 124 4.85 -18.48 11.39
C VAL A 124 3.40 -18.93 11.44
N ASP A 125 2.50 -18.08 11.95
CA ASP A 125 1.07 -18.37 12.05
C ASP A 125 0.46 -18.66 10.67
N GLY A 126 0.88 -17.91 9.64
CA GLY A 126 0.45 -18.12 8.27
C GLY A 126 0.91 -19.46 7.69
N VAL A 127 2.14 -19.87 7.98
CA VAL A 127 2.69 -21.16 7.55
C VAL A 127 1.97 -22.29 8.29
N GLU A 128 1.84 -22.21 9.61
CA GLU A 128 1.14 -23.22 10.42
C GLU A 128 -0.32 -23.37 9.97
N GLY A 129 -1.05 -22.23 9.86
CA GLY A 129 -2.43 -22.24 9.37
C GLY A 129 -2.56 -22.81 7.93
N THR A 130 -1.53 -22.64 7.10
CA THR A 130 -1.51 -23.25 5.78
C THR A 130 -1.41 -24.76 5.88
N PHE A 131 -0.53 -25.29 6.73
CA PHE A 131 -0.40 -26.75 6.93
C PHE A 131 -1.66 -27.36 7.53
N GLU A 132 -2.28 -26.70 8.50
CA GLU A 132 -3.52 -27.17 9.13
C GLU A 132 -4.70 -27.24 8.15
N ASN A 133 -4.80 -26.25 7.26
CA ASN A 133 -5.93 -26.08 6.35
C ASN A 133 -5.67 -26.57 4.94
N TRP A 134 -4.44 -27.04 4.65
CA TRP A 134 -4.07 -27.47 3.30
C TRP A 134 -4.88 -28.70 2.86
N LYS A 135 -5.45 -28.59 1.68
CA LYS A 135 -6.10 -29.71 1.01
C LYS A 135 -5.45 -29.91 -0.35
N PRO A 136 -5.18 -31.15 -0.74
CA PRO A 136 -4.62 -31.41 -2.07
C PRO A 136 -5.57 -30.88 -3.14
N ARG A 137 -5.00 -30.23 -4.16
CA ARG A 137 -5.79 -29.85 -5.34
C ARG A 137 -6.35 -31.11 -5.97
N LYS A 138 -7.60 -31.03 -6.44
CA LYS A 138 -8.16 -32.11 -7.27
C LYS A 138 -7.25 -32.30 -8.47
N THR A 139 -6.72 -33.51 -8.64
CA THR A 139 -6.00 -33.90 -9.84
C THR A 139 -7.00 -33.93 -11.01
N HIS A 140 -6.58 -33.43 -12.16
CA HIS A 140 -7.37 -33.55 -13.37
C HIS A 140 -7.43 -35.02 -13.77
N GLU A 141 -8.62 -35.54 -13.99
CA GLU A 141 -8.80 -36.85 -14.61
C GLU A 141 -8.62 -36.70 -16.13
N LEU A 142 -7.72 -37.49 -16.69
CA LEU A 142 -7.60 -37.61 -18.13
C LEU A 142 -8.71 -38.56 -18.65
N PHE A 143 -9.67 -37.99 -19.34
CA PHE A 143 -10.66 -38.79 -20.03
C PHE A 143 -10.08 -39.25 -21.36
N ASN A 144 -9.96 -40.59 -21.56
CA ASN A 144 -9.74 -41.17 -22.89
C ASN A 144 -11.05 -41.02 -23.68
N ILE A 145 -11.02 -40.19 -24.72
CA ILE A 145 -12.09 -40.12 -25.72
C ILE A 145 -11.72 -41.22 -26.78
N ASN A 146 -12.36 -42.36 -26.67
CA ASN A 146 -12.30 -43.39 -27.72
C ASN A 146 -13.24 -43.03 -28.87
#